data_52e8b4acf604bf5bcd3fea37cb3ca0d1
#
_entry.id   52e8b4acf604bf5bcd3fea37cb3ca0d1
#
_cell.length_a   1.000
_cell.length_b   1.000
_cell.length_c   1.000
_cell.angle_alpha   90.00
_cell.angle_beta   90.00
_cell.angle_gamma   90.00
#
_symmetry.space_group_name_H-M   'P 1'
#
loop_
_entity.id
_entity.type
_entity.pdbx_description
1 polymer ?
#
loop_
_entity_poly.entity_id
_entity_poly.type
_entity_poly.pdbx_seq_one_letter_code
_entity_poly.pdbx_strand_id
1 'polypeptide(L)'
;MSIYKDKKVLITGASTGIGYALAEELNKRGAEVILTARSEDKLHALAEKIKASGGKAHVFIEDLSIQGSAEDLYNQIKSQNLSVDILINNAGYGRWGELTSFERDDYAEMLQLNVVTLTDLCHLYLPDMVKQGGGGIINVGSMASLAPIPYASIYSSSKAYVLMFSEAIRYEYQDKNIKVMALLPGGTESEFARVATEKSEELTERYQNRDNSASGMSMQTSHDVALECLEGFEKNRQFVICGRGNRVLNFVTGFMTRKAVLNFTGKMFKKIAG
;
A
#
# COMPACT_ATOMS: atom_id res chain seq x y z
N MET A 1 -7.41 -12.47 22.62
CA MET A 1 -6.18 -12.88 21.90
C MET A 1 -6.13 -12.12 20.59
N SER A 2 -4.96 -11.64 20.16
CA SER A 2 -4.80 -11.01 18.86
C SER A 2 -5.06 -12.01 17.73
N ILE A 3 -5.79 -11.59 16.68
CA ILE A 3 -6.03 -12.44 15.49
C ILE A 3 -4.74 -12.70 14.69
N TYR A 4 -3.68 -11.93 14.98
CA TYR A 4 -2.38 -12.02 14.31
C TYR A 4 -1.42 -12.99 15.01
N LYS A 5 -1.73 -13.40 16.25
CA LYS A 5 -0.85 -14.30 17.01
C LYS A 5 -0.62 -15.61 16.25
N ASP A 6 0.64 -15.98 16.12
CA ASP A 6 1.12 -17.16 15.40
C ASP A 6 0.78 -17.19 13.88
N LYS A 7 0.32 -16.05 13.31
CA LYS A 7 0.07 -15.90 11.88
C LYS A 7 1.33 -15.47 11.13
N LYS A 8 1.55 -16.06 9.95
CA LYS A 8 2.60 -15.65 9.02
C LYS A 8 2.07 -14.60 8.08
N VAL A 9 2.66 -13.42 8.13
CA VAL A 9 2.19 -12.24 7.39
C VAL A 9 3.25 -11.80 6.37
N LEU A 10 2.94 -11.91 5.09
CA LEU A 10 3.78 -11.38 4.01
C LEU A 10 3.49 -9.89 3.82
N ILE A 11 4.53 -9.06 3.86
CA ILE A 11 4.43 -7.62 3.70
C ILE A 11 5.35 -7.18 2.56
N THR A 12 4.77 -6.67 1.48
CA THR A 12 5.54 -6.10 0.38
C THR A 12 5.87 -4.62 0.64
N GLY A 13 7.04 -4.16 0.20
CA GLY A 13 7.51 -2.81 0.49
C GLY A 13 7.77 -2.56 1.98
N ALA A 14 8.29 -3.57 2.69
CA ALA A 14 8.49 -3.55 4.14
C ALA A 14 9.69 -2.72 4.61
N SER A 15 10.53 -2.22 3.69
CA SER A 15 11.79 -1.53 4.05
C SER A 15 11.60 -0.14 4.64
N THR A 16 10.47 0.52 4.40
CA THR A 16 10.20 1.91 4.86
C THR A 16 8.69 2.16 5.04
N GLY A 17 8.35 3.30 5.64
CA GLY A 17 7.01 3.84 5.68
C GLY A 17 5.97 2.91 6.31
N ILE A 18 4.82 2.79 5.68
CA ILE A 18 3.68 2.01 6.19
C ILE A 18 4.04 0.53 6.33
N GLY A 19 4.74 -0.05 5.36
CA GLY A 19 5.14 -1.47 5.41
C GLY A 19 6.08 -1.77 6.58
N TYR A 20 7.04 -0.88 6.86
CA TYR A 20 7.91 -0.98 8.03
C TYR A 20 7.10 -0.93 9.34
N ALA A 21 6.21 0.07 9.46
CA ALA A 21 5.38 0.23 10.65
C ALA A 21 4.43 -0.95 10.87
N LEU A 22 3.85 -1.51 9.79
CA LEU A 22 3.03 -2.72 9.85
C LEU A 22 3.82 -3.93 10.35
N ALA A 23 5.07 -4.11 9.87
CA ALA A 23 5.91 -5.22 10.31
C ALA A 23 6.23 -5.15 11.82
N GLU A 24 6.57 -3.96 12.34
CA GLU A 24 6.82 -3.77 13.77
C GLU A 24 5.56 -4.04 14.60
N GLU A 25 4.41 -3.49 14.17
CA GLU A 25 3.18 -3.61 14.94
C GLU A 25 2.62 -5.05 14.91
N LEU A 26 2.73 -5.74 13.78
CA LEU A 26 2.37 -7.16 13.67
C LEU A 26 3.25 -8.05 14.55
N ASN A 27 4.56 -7.78 14.59
CA ASN A 27 5.47 -8.48 15.52
C ASN A 27 5.04 -8.30 16.98
N LYS A 28 4.72 -7.06 17.42
CA LYS A 28 4.19 -6.80 18.78
C LYS A 28 2.90 -7.57 19.06
N ARG A 29 2.10 -7.86 18.04
CA ARG A 29 0.85 -8.64 18.15
C ARG A 29 1.07 -10.14 18.02
N GLY A 30 2.32 -10.60 17.94
CA GLY A 30 2.74 -12.00 17.93
C GLY A 30 2.70 -12.68 16.57
N ALA A 31 2.69 -11.91 15.48
CA ALA A 31 2.82 -12.45 14.14
C ALA A 31 4.28 -12.78 13.80
N GLU A 32 4.48 -13.78 12.96
CA GLU A 32 5.71 -14.05 12.23
C GLU A 32 5.65 -13.29 10.91
N VAL A 33 6.64 -12.43 10.63
CA VAL A 33 6.59 -11.57 9.46
C VAL A 33 7.53 -12.05 8.35
N ILE A 34 7.04 -11.98 7.12
CA ILE A 34 7.78 -12.26 5.89
C ILE A 34 7.92 -10.92 5.18
N LEU A 35 9.15 -10.42 5.06
CA LEU A 35 9.46 -9.07 4.63
C LEU A 35 10.03 -9.11 3.21
N THR A 36 9.47 -8.33 2.29
CA THR A 36 10.06 -8.17 0.96
C THR A 36 10.14 -6.72 0.50
N ALA A 37 11.26 -6.36 -0.08
CA ALA A 37 11.54 -5.10 -0.77
C ALA A 37 12.89 -5.21 -1.52
N ARG A 38 13.27 -4.13 -2.24
CA ARG A 38 14.55 -4.03 -2.95
C ARG A 38 15.74 -3.71 -2.03
N SER A 39 15.50 -3.00 -0.94
CA SER A 39 16.55 -2.48 -0.06
C SER A 39 16.97 -3.54 0.96
N GLU A 40 17.98 -4.32 0.60
CA GLU A 40 18.52 -5.43 1.41
C GLU A 40 18.91 -5.00 2.82
N ASP A 41 19.76 -3.97 2.94
CA ASP A 41 20.26 -3.49 4.24
C ASP A 41 19.11 -3.08 5.18
N LYS A 42 18.10 -2.36 4.65
CA LYS A 42 16.95 -1.91 5.43
C LYS A 42 16.07 -3.07 5.89
N LEU A 43 15.88 -4.10 5.05
CA LEU A 43 15.12 -5.29 5.42
C LEU A 43 15.83 -6.11 6.48
N HIS A 44 17.14 -6.31 6.33
CA HIS A 44 17.95 -7.02 7.34
C HIS A 44 17.96 -6.27 8.68
N ALA A 45 18.12 -4.95 8.66
CA ALA A 45 18.06 -4.15 9.89
C ALA A 45 16.69 -4.28 10.59
N LEU A 46 15.59 -4.26 9.84
CA LEU A 46 14.25 -4.49 10.39
C LEU A 46 14.09 -5.91 10.95
N ALA A 47 14.55 -6.91 10.23
CA ALA A 47 14.48 -8.30 10.67
C ALA A 47 15.27 -8.53 11.97
N GLU A 48 16.47 -7.98 12.08
CA GLU A 48 17.27 -8.06 13.30
C GLU A 48 16.61 -7.33 14.49
N LYS A 49 16.00 -6.17 14.25
CA LYS A 49 15.22 -5.46 15.27
C LYS A 49 14.02 -6.31 15.78
N ILE A 50 13.32 -6.97 14.87
CA ILE A 50 12.20 -7.86 15.21
C ILE A 50 12.70 -9.07 16.00
N LYS A 51 13.77 -9.72 15.57
CA LYS A 51 14.38 -10.86 16.27
C LYS A 51 14.88 -10.48 17.66
N ALA A 52 15.51 -9.31 17.81
CA ALA A 52 15.97 -8.80 19.09
C ALA A 52 14.83 -8.57 20.10
N SER A 53 13.61 -8.30 19.59
CA SER A 53 12.40 -8.23 20.44
C SER A 53 11.72 -9.58 20.69
N GLY A 54 12.34 -10.69 20.29
CA GLY A 54 11.83 -12.04 20.47
C GLY A 54 10.85 -12.50 19.37
N GLY A 55 10.69 -11.73 18.30
CA GLY A 55 9.85 -12.08 17.16
C GLY A 55 10.55 -12.93 16.10
N LYS A 56 9.80 -13.29 15.06
CA LYS A 56 10.31 -14.04 13.91
C LYS A 56 10.14 -13.23 12.64
N ALA A 57 11.22 -13.12 11.87
CA ALA A 57 11.22 -12.41 10.60
C ALA A 57 12.03 -13.17 9.54
N HIS A 58 11.46 -13.27 8.34
CA HIS A 58 12.08 -13.81 7.15
C HIS A 58 12.27 -12.68 6.14
N VAL A 59 13.37 -12.68 5.41
CA VAL A 59 13.71 -11.64 4.44
C VAL A 59 13.82 -12.25 3.06
N PHE A 60 13.13 -11.63 2.09
CA PHE A 60 13.21 -11.95 0.66
C PHE A 60 13.46 -10.67 -0.12
N ILE A 61 14.60 -10.62 -0.80
CA ILE A 61 14.97 -9.45 -1.60
C ILE A 61 14.38 -9.62 -2.99
N GLU A 62 13.46 -8.74 -3.37
CA GLU A 62 12.79 -8.82 -4.67
C GLU A 62 12.42 -7.43 -5.18
N ASP A 63 12.65 -7.20 -6.49
CA ASP A 63 12.11 -6.02 -7.18
C ASP A 63 10.76 -6.35 -7.81
N LEU A 64 9.71 -6.05 -7.09
CA LEU A 64 8.33 -6.31 -7.51
C LEU A 64 7.84 -5.41 -8.66
N SER A 65 8.66 -4.50 -9.19
CA SER A 65 8.37 -3.74 -10.41
C SER A 65 8.73 -4.52 -11.69
N ILE A 66 9.41 -5.66 -11.55
CA ILE A 66 9.81 -6.52 -12.68
C ILE A 66 8.71 -7.53 -12.97
N GLN A 67 8.41 -7.74 -14.24
CA GLN A 67 7.45 -8.77 -14.66
C GLN A 67 7.91 -10.18 -14.24
N GLY A 68 7.02 -10.96 -13.65
CA GLY A 68 7.31 -12.31 -13.14
C GLY A 68 7.78 -12.36 -11.70
N SER A 69 8.21 -11.24 -11.12
CA SER A 69 8.74 -11.18 -9.74
C SER A 69 7.76 -11.64 -8.67
N ALA A 70 6.46 -11.53 -8.91
CA ALA A 70 5.43 -12.07 -7.99
C ALA A 70 5.53 -13.60 -7.88
N GLU A 71 5.70 -14.28 -9.00
CA GLU A 71 5.85 -15.74 -9.05
C GLU A 71 7.20 -16.16 -8.46
N ASP A 72 8.27 -15.42 -8.75
CA ASP A 72 9.60 -15.67 -8.17
C ASP A 72 9.57 -15.56 -6.65
N LEU A 73 8.98 -14.50 -6.11
CA LEU A 73 8.80 -14.33 -4.66
C LEU A 73 7.96 -15.46 -4.05
N TYR A 74 6.84 -15.82 -4.68
CA TYR A 74 5.99 -16.92 -4.23
C TYR A 74 6.77 -18.23 -4.15
N ASN A 75 7.53 -18.56 -5.21
CA ASN A 75 8.33 -19.77 -5.28
C ASN A 75 9.47 -19.79 -4.25
N GLN A 76 10.15 -18.67 -4.03
CA GLN A 76 11.17 -18.52 -2.98
C GLN A 76 10.59 -18.80 -1.59
N ILE A 77 9.44 -18.20 -1.25
CA ILE A 77 8.76 -18.41 0.04
C ILE A 77 8.33 -19.88 0.20
N LYS A 78 7.75 -20.47 -0.83
CA LYS A 78 7.33 -21.89 -0.82
C LYS A 78 8.51 -22.84 -0.68
N SER A 79 9.66 -22.54 -1.28
CA SER A 79 10.87 -23.39 -1.17
C SER A 79 11.42 -23.48 0.26
N GLN A 80 11.14 -22.46 1.10
CA GLN A 80 11.47 -22.48 2.53
C GLN A 80 10.36 -23.11 3.40
N ASN A 81 9.36 -23.77 2.80
CA ASN A 81 8.21 -24.37 3.50
C ASN A 81 7.41 -23.34 4.36
N LEU A 82 7.43 -22.08 3.94
CA LEU A 82 6.64 -21.04 4.59
C LEU A 82 5.24 -20.96 3.95
N SER A 83 4.22 -20.97 4.81
CA SER A 83 2.85 -20.61 4.41
C SER A 83 2.62 -19.11 4.64
N VAL A 84 1.65 -18.52 3.96
CA VAL A 84 1.21 -17.14 4.19
C VAL A 84 -0.25 -17.16 4.64
N ASP A 85 -0.51 -16.73 5.86
CA ASP A 85 -1.87 -16.58 6.40
C ASP A 85 -2.49 -15.23 5.98
N ILE A 86 -1.67 -14.17 5.93
CA ILE A 86 -2.11 -12.82 5.55
C ILE A 86 -1.11 -12.23 4.57
N LEU A 87 -1.61 -11.74 3.45
CA LEU A 87 -0.86 -11.00 2.44
C LEU A 87 -1.15 -9.50 2.57
N ILE A 88 -0.12 -8.69 2.73
CA ILE A 88 -0.22 -7.23 2.72
C ILE A 88 0.51 -6.69 1.48
N ASN A 89 -0.24 -6.39 0.45
CA ASN A 89 0.24 -5.72 -0.76
C ASN A 89 0.39 -4.23 -0.49
N ASN A 90 1.55 -3.84 0.06
CA ASN A 90 1.85 -2.46 0.41
C ASN A 90 2.85 -1.81 -0.56
N ALA A 91 3.67 -2.57 -1.25
CA ALA A 91 4.61 -2.04 -2.23
C ALA A 91 3.88 -1.21 -3.30
N GLY A 92 4.42 -0.04 -3.59
CA GLY A 92 3.86 0.86 -4.58
C GLY A 92 4.47 2.25 -4.51
N TYR A 93 4.42 2.97 -5.63
CA TYR A 93 4.84 4.37 -5.69
C TYR A 93 3.94 5.15 -6.66
N GLY A 94 4.13 6.48 -6.71
CA GLY A 94 3.44 7.37 -7.62
C GLY A 94 4.41 8.14 -8.52
N ARG A 95 3.88 8.79 -9.56
CA ARG A 95 4.54 9.85 -10.34
C ARG A 95 3.60 11.04 -10.37
N TRP A 96 4.12 12.21 -10.03
CA TRP A 96 3.36 13.46 -9.97
C TRP A 96 3.90 14.45 -10.99
N GLY A 97 3.08 14.84 -11.92
CA GLY A 97 3.41 15.74 -13.04
C GLY A 97 2.36 15.65 -14.13
N GLU A 98 2.47 16.43 -15.17
CA GLU A 98 1.67 16.26 -16.38
C GLU A 98 1.94 14.87 -17.00
N LEU A 99 0.99 14.33 -17.75
CA LEU A 99 1.11 12.98 -18.30
C LEU A 99 2.39 12.78 -19.14
N THR A 100 2.89 13.84 -19.73
CA THR A 100 4.10 13.81 -20.58
C THR A 100 5.38 14.21 -19.84
N SER A 101 5.33 14.41 -18.51
CA SER A 101 6.50 14.80 -17.71
C SER A 101 7.44 13.62 -17.40
N PHE A 102 7.02 12.40 -17.66
CA PHE A 102 7.79 11.18 -17.39
C PHE A 102 7.82 10.29 -18.64
N GLU A 103 8.82 9.46 -18.73
CA GLU A 103 8.93 8.47 -19.80
C GLU A 103 7.85 7.39 -19.68
N ARG A 104 7.51 6.76 -20.81
CA ARG A 104 6.49 5.70 -20.85
C ARG A 104 6.86 4.53 -19.94
N ASP A 105 8.14 4.19 -19.87
CA ASP A 105 8.64 3.07 -19.08
C ASP A 105 8.48 3.33 -17.58
N ASP A 106 8.60 4.59 -17.11
CA ASP A 106 8.31 4.95 -15.72
C ASP A 106 6.88 4.63 -15.31
N TYR A 107 5.94 4.86 -16.20
CA TYR A 107 4.54 4.50 -15.98
C TYR A 107 4.29 3.01 -16.09
N ALA A 108 4.98 2.32 -17.00
CA ALA A 108 4.88 0.86 -17.14
C ALA A 108 5.37 0.16 -15.87
N GLU A 109 6.53 0.53 -15.33
CA GLU A 109 7.06 0.03 -14.05
C GLU A 109 6.10 0.29 -12.88
N MET A 110 5.53 1.51 -12.81
CA MET A 110 4.58 1.87 -11.76
C MET A 110 3.31 1.02 -11.84
N LEU A 111 2.77 0.81 -13.04
CA LEU A 111 1.59 -0.03 -13.25
C LEU A 111 1.90 -1.50 -12.99
N GLN A 112 3.08 -1.98 -13.38
CA GLN A 112 3.55 -3.32 -13.07
C GLN A 112 3.50 -3.55 -11.55
N LEU A 113 4.11 -2.67 -10.75
CA LEU A 113 4.14 -2.81 -9.31
C LEU A 113 2.75 -2.62 -8.67
N ASN A 114 2.07 -1.50 -9.00
CA ASN A 114 0.85 -1.09 -8.30
C ASN A 114 -0.38 -1.95 -8.66
N VAL A 115 -0.39 -2.57 -9.85
CA VAL A 115 -1.55 -3.26 -10.42
C VAL A 115 -1.23 -4.72 -10.71
N VAL A 116 -0.29 -5.01 -11.60
CA VAL A 116 -0.05 -6.37 -12.10
C VAL A 116 0.48 -7.27 -10.98
N THR A 117 1.58 -6.89 -10.37
CA THR A 117 2.22 -7.67 -9.29
C THR A 117 1.30 -7.85 -8.08
N LEU A 118 0.53 -6.82 -7.71
CA LEU A 118 -0.47 -6.92 -6.65
C LEU A 118 -1.54 -7.97 -7.00
N THR A 119 -2.02 -7.96 -8.25
CA THR A 119 -3.02 -8.91 -8.73
C THR A 119 -2.45 -10.32 -8.76
N ASP A 120 -1.23 -10.49 -9.27
CA ASP A 120 -0.55 -11.78 -9.35
C ASP A 120 -0.32 -12.38 -7.95
N LEU A 121 0.13 -11.59 -6.98
CA LEU A 121 0.28 -12.06 -5.60
C LEU A 121 -1.06 -12.49 -5.00
N CYS A 122 -2.14 -11.73 -5.23
CA CYS A 122 -3.47 -12.17 -4.81
C CYS A 122 -3.86 -13.49 -5.48
N HIS A 123 -3.63 -13.62 -6.79
CA HIS A 123 -3.95 -14.82 -7.56
C HIS A 123 -3.16 -16.06 -7.07
N LEU A 124 -1.88 -15.91 -6.74
CA LEU A 124 -1.02 -16.99 -6.28
C LEU A 124 -1.36 -17.46 -4.85
N TYR A 125 -1.66 -16.52 -3.94
CA TYR A 125 -1.91 -16.88 -2.53
C TYR A 125 -3.36 -17.25 -2.21
N LEU A 126 -4.36 -16.79 -2.97
CA LEU A 126 -5.77 -17.11 -2.72
C LEU A 126 -6.07 -18.61 -2.72
N PRO A 127 -5.56 -19.43 -3.67
CA PRO A 127 -5.77 -20.88 -3.64
C PRO A 127 -5.19 -21.55 -2.39
N ASP A 128 -4.01 -21.12 -1.96
CA ASP A 128 -3.38 -21.63 -0.75
C ASP A 128 -4.18 -21.28 0.51
N MET A 129 -4.65 -20.04 0.61
CA MET A 129 -5.50 -19.59 1.72
C MET A 129 -6.82 -20.35 1.77
N VAL A 130 -7.46 -20.61 0.63
CA VAL A 130 -8.66 -21.45 0.56
C VAL A 130 -8.38 -22.87 1.03
N LYS A 131 -7.27 -23.48 0.58
CA LYS A 131 -6.85 -24.82 0.99
C LYS A 131 -6.53 -24.91 2.49
N GLN A 132 -6.02 -23.83 3.09
CA GLN A 132 -5.76 -23.73 4.53
C GLN A 132 -7.04 -23.50 5.37
N GLY A 133 -8.20 -23.31 4.73
CA GLY A 133 -9.48 -23.06 5.39
C GLY A 133 -9.71 -21.60 5.80
N GLY A 134 -8.92 -20.67 5.30
CA GLY A 134 -9.08 -19.23 5.52
C GLY A 134 -7.79 -18.45 5.37
N GLY A 135 -7.91 -17.14 5.33
CA GLY A 135 -6.77 -16.24 5.18
C GLY A 135 -7.17 -14.78 5.15
N GLY A 136 -6.21 -13.92 4.82
CA GLY A 136 -6.46 -12.50 4.72
C GLY A 136 -5.62 -11.78 3.68
N ILE A 137 -6.19 -10.76 3.06
CA ILE A 137 -5.51 -9.88 2.11
C ILE A 137 -5.78 -8.43 2.50
N ILE A 138 -4.73 -7.65 2.60
CA ILE A 138 -4.79 -6.19 2.73
C ILE A 138 -4.10 -5.58 1.52
N ASN A 139 -4.85 -4.86 0.70
CA ASN A 139 -4.32 -4.14 -0.45
C ASN A 139 -4.23 -2.65 -0.13
N VAL A 140 -3.03 -2.08 -0.23
CA VAL A 140 -2.82 -0.66 0.06
C VAL A 140 -3.13 0.18 -1.17
N GLY A 141 -4.34 0.75 -1.16
CA GLY A 141 -4.80 1.77 -2.08
C GLY A 141 -4.28 3.16 -1.70
N SER A 142 -5.15 4.15 -1.76
CA SER A 142 -4.90 5.56 -1.38
C SER A 142 -6.23 6.31 -1.31
N MET A 143 -6.26 7.48 -0.68
CA MET A 143 -7.33 8.46 -0.90
C MET A 143 -7.49 8.80 -2.40
N ALA A 144 -6.42 8.69 -3.17
CA ALA A 144 -6.42 8.81 -4.63
C ALA A 144 -7.28 7.75 -5.34
N SER A 145 -7.67 6.67 -4.67
CA SER A 145 -8.60 5.66 -5.20
C SER A 145 -10.02 6.19 -5.40
N LEU A 146 -10.39 7.25 -4.69
CA LEU A 146 -11.78 7.74 -4.57
C LEU A 146 -12.12 8.86 -5.57
N ALA A 147 -11.12 9.44 -6.22
CA ALA A 147 -11.32 10.58 -7.12
C ALA A 147 -10.26 10.64 -8.24
N PRO A 148 -10.60 11.21 -9.42
CA PRO A 148 -9.58 11.53 -10.42
C PRO A 148 -8.67 12.65 -9.89
N ILE A 149 -7.35 12.47 -10.03
CA ILE A 149 -6.38 13.46 -9.59
C ILE A 149 -5.54 13.91 -10.80
N PRO A 150 -5.80 15.12 -11.35
CA PRO A 150 -4.92 15.74 -12.34
C PRO A 150 -3.47 15.82 -11.79
N TYR A 151 -2.49 15.73 -12.66
CA TYR A 151 -1.06 15.65 -12.33
C TYR A 151 -0.63 14.40 -11.54
N ALA A 152 -1.55 13.47 -11.31
CA ALA A 152 -1.28 12.14 -10.77
C ALA A 152 -2.23 11.10 -11.41
N SER A 153 -2.52 11.27 -12.70
CA SER A 153 -3.58 10.54 -13.40
C SER A 153 -3.37 9.03 -13.40
N ILE A 154 -2.18 8.56 -13.77
CA ILE A 154 -1.85 7.12 -13.81
C ILE A 154 -1.84 6.54 -12.40
N TYR A 155 -1.25 7.26 -11.43
CA TYR A 155 -1.24 6.82 -10.03
C TYR A 155 -2.66 6.69 -9.47
N SER A 156 -3.51 7.73 -9.60
CA SER A 156 -4.89 7.66 -9.08
C SER A 156 -5.71 6.57 -9.75
N SER A 157 -5.51 6.34 -11.05
CA SER A 157 -6.16 5.24 -11.77
C SER A 157 -5.68 3.87 -11.28
N SER A 158 -4.37 3.68 -11.02
CA SER A 158 -3.86 2.44 -10.44
C SER A 158 -4.44 2.17 -9.06
N LYS A 159 -4.59 3.21 -8.23
CA LYS A 159 -5.15 3.07 -6.88
C LYS A 159 -6.67 2.88 -6.89
N ALA A 160 -7.37 3.44 -7.87
CA ALA A 160 -8.79 3.14 -8.10
C ALA A 160 -9.00 1.66 -8.49
N TYR A 161 -8.13 1.11 -9.34
CA TYR A 161 -8.10 -0.33 -9.64
C TYR A 161 -7.96 -1.14 -8.34
N VAL A 162 -6.99 -0.81 -7.48
CA VAL A 162 -6.75 -1.54 -6.22
C VAL A 162 -8.00 -1.58 -5.34
N LEU A 163 -8.72 -0.46 -5.21
CA LEU A 163 -9.96 -0.41 -4.42
C LEU A 163 -11.03 -1.32 -5.02
N MET A 164 -11.36 -1.13 -6.30
CA MET A 164 -12.40 -1.90 -6.98
C MET A 164 -12.08 -3.39 -7.01
N PHE A 165 -10.84 -3.75 -7.29
CA PHE A 165 -10.38 -5.13 -7.29
C PHE A 165 -10.52 -5.76 -5.90
N SER A 166 -10.11 -5.05 -4.84
CA SER A 166 -10.22 -5.55 -3.47
C SER A 166 -11.67 -5.80 -3.05
N GLU A 167 -12.58 -4.91 -3.43
CA GLU A 167 -14.01 -5.05 -3.15
C GLU A 167 -14.61 -6.25 -3.89
N ALA A 168 -14.23 -6.45 -5.16
CA ALA A 168 -14.71 -7.57 -5.97
C ALA A 168 -14.24 -8.91 -5.40
N ILE A 169 -12.94 -9.10 -5.18
CA ILE A 169 -12.42 -10.37 -4.65
C ILE A 169 -12.87 -10.62 -3.19
N ARG A 170 -13.14 -9.57 -2.41
CA ARG A 170 -13.76 -9.73 -1.09
C ARG A 170 -15.11 -10.44 -1.21
N TYR A 171 -15.95 -10.05 -2.14
CA TYR A 171 -17.25 -10.69 -2.36
C TYR A 171 -17.10 -12.13 -2.88
N GLU A 172 -16.20 -12.36 -3.83
CA GLU A 172 -15.94 -13.68 -4.43
C GLU A 172 -15.46 -14.73 -3.42
N TYR A 173 -14.75 -14.30 -2.37
CA TYR A 173 -14.08 -15.20 -1.43
C TYR A 173 -14.62 -15.16 0.00
N GLN A 174 -15.66 -14.38 0.29
CA GLN A 174 -16.22 -14.25 1.64
C GLN A 174 -16.69 -15.59 2.22
N ASP A 175 -17.30 -16.45 1.38
CA ASP A 175 -17.81 -17.76 1.80
C ASP A 175 -16.70 -18.82 1.98
N LYS A 176 -15.46 -18.47 1.64
CA LYS A 176 -14.26 -19.30 1.80
C LYS A 176 -13.42 -18.89 3.01
N ASN A 177 -14.00 -18.11 3.93
CA ASN A 177 -13.31 -17.58 5.11
C ASN A 177 -12.07 -16.74 4.78
N ILE A 178 -12.09 -16.02 3.67
CA ILE A 178 -11.04 -15.08 3.26
C ILE A 178 -11.50 -13.65 3.55
N LYS A 179 -10.70 -12.93 4.33
CA LYS A 179 -10.93 -11.50 4.58
C LYS A 179 -10.12 -10.68 3.60
N VAL A 180 -10.75 -9.81 2.85
CA VAL A 180 -10.06 -8.84 1.99
C VAL A 180 -10.42 -7.42 2.42
N MET A 181 -9.43 -6.55 2.52
CA MET A 181 -9.61 -5.14 2.89
C MET A 181 -8.73 -4.24 2.03
N ALA A 182 -9.28 -3.13 1.55
CA ALA A 182 -8.51 -2.04 0.99
C ALA A 182 -8.12 -1.03 2.07
N LEU A 183 -6.85 -0.65 2.16
CA LEU A 183 -6.38 0.43 3.01
C LEU A 183 -6.23 1.69 2.17
N LEU A 184 -6.82 2.81 2.60
CA LEU A 184 -6.82 4.07 1.86
C LEU A 184 -6.13 5.18 2.68
N PRO A 185 -4.78 5.20 2.71
CA PRO A 185 -4.04 6.27 3.35
C PRO A 185 -4.21 7.60 2.62
N GLY A 186 -4.18 8.71 3.36
CA GLY A 186 -3.98 10.04 2.83
C GLY A 186 -2.51 10.43 2.79
N GLY A 187 -2.20 11.70 2.99
CA GLY A 187 -0.83 12.16 3.16
C GLY A 187 -0.20 11.48 4.38
N THR A 188 0.90 10.77 4.17
CA THR A 188 1.61 10.01 5.20
C THR A 188 3.07 10.41 5.21
N GLU A 189 3.65 10.60 6.38
CA GLU A 189 5.08 10.85 6.57
C GLU A 189 5.87 9.62 6.13
N SER A 190 6.45 9.67 4.92
CA SER A 190 7.20 8.57 4.32
C SER A 190 8.04 9.08 3.14
N GLU A 191 8.94 8.24 2.63
CA GLU A 191 9.72 8.49 1.42
C GLU A 191 8.85 8.60 0.13
N PHE A 192 7.56 8.29 0.22
CA PHE A 192 6.66 8.18 -0.94
C PHE A 192 6.64 9.44 -1.82
N ALA A 193 6.51 10.61 -1.18
CA ALA A 193 6.43 11.86 -1.93
C ALA A 193 7.77 12.23 -2.59
N ARG A 194 8.89 11.92 -1.94
CA ARG A 194 10.22 12.06 -2.53
C ARG A 194 10.36 11.19 -3.78
N VAL A 195 9.97 9.91 -3.69
CA VAL A 195 10.00 8.98 -4.82
C VAL A 195 9.06 9.43 -5.96
N ALA A 196 7.92 10.05 -5.63
CA ALA A 196 6.96 10.52 -6.62
C ALA A 196 7.49 11.67 -7.50
N THR A 197 8.48 12.42 -7.02
CA THR A 197 9.05 13.58 -7.71
C THR A 197 10.52 13.41 -8.11
N GLU A 198 11.22 12.37 -7.64
CA GLU A 198 12.69 12.20 -7.75
C GLU A 198 13.27 12.22 -9.17
N LYS A 199 12.47 11.87 -10.19
CA LYS A 199 12.91 11.90 -11.60
C LYS A 199 12.74 13.28 -12.28
N SER A 200 12.32 14.31 -11.54
CA SER A 200 12.19 15.69 -12.00
C SER A 200 12.73 16.63 -10.93
N GLU A 201 13.85 17.31 -11.22
CA GLU A 201 14.46 18.29 -10.30
C GLU A 201 13.46 19.41 -9.97
N GLU A 202 12.77 19.94 -10.97
CA GLU A 202 11.77 21.00 -10.79
C GLU A 202 10.63 20.58 -9.85
N LEU A 203 10.09 19.36 -10.01
CA LEU A 203 9.03 18.83 -9.14
C LEU A 203 9.54 18.57 -7.74
N THR A 204 10.77 18.09 -7.61
CA THR A 204 11.42 17.86 -6.30
C THR A 204 11.59 19.16 -5.55
N GLU A 205 12.11 20.22 -6.20
CA GLU A 205 12.24 21.55 -5.60
C GLU A 205 10.89 22.15 -5.20
N ARG A 206 9.90 22.08 -6.06
CA ARG A 206 8.53 22.54 -5.77
C ARG A 206 7.92 21.83 -4.58
N TYR A 207 8.13 20.50 -4.49
CA TYR A 207 7.65 19.71 -3.38
C TYR A 207 8.32 20.08 -2.06
N GLN A 208 9.64 20.28 -2.07
CA GLN A 208 10.43 20.66 -0.89
C GLN A 208 10.07 22.06 -0.38
N ASN A 209 9.87 23.00 -1.29
CA ASN A 209 9.56 24.41 -1.01
C ASN A 209 8.08 24.67 -0.71
N ARG A 210 7.21 23.64 -0.76
CA ARG A 210 5.79 23.82 -0.48
C ARG A 210 5.56 24.20 0.98
N ASP A 211 4.66 25.15 1.19
CA ASP A 211 4.15 25.45 2.53
C ASP A 211 3.19 24.32 2.99
N ASN A 212 3.67 23.48 3.89
CA ASN A 212 2.89 22.37 4.45
C ASN A 212 1.65 22.86 5.23
N SER A 213 1.64 24.12 5.70
CA SER A 213 0.50 24.73 6.39
C SER A 213 -0.67 25.03 5.45
N ALA A 214 -0.39 25.25 4.17
CA ALA A 214 -1.41 25.59 3.16
C ALA A 214 -2.25 24.43 2.68
N SER A 215 -1.83 23.18 2.95
CA SER A 215 -2.56 21.99 2.46
C SER A 215 -3.80 21.63 3.29
N GLY A 216 -3.94 22.18 4.51
CA GLY A 216 -5.06 21.87 5.42
C GLY A 216 -5.23 20.39 5.79
N MET A 217 -4.37 19.53 5.26
CA MET A 217 -4.37 18.08 5.51
C MET A 217 -3.30 17.77 6.55
N SER A 218 -3.71 17.32 7.72
CA SER A 218 -2.81 16.74 8.70
C SER A 218 -2.18 15.48 8.11
N MET A 219 -0.86 15.46 7.95
CA MET A 219 -0.13 14.25 7.62
C MET A 219 -0.21 13.28 8.79
N GLN A 220 -0.44 12.02 8.50
CA GLN A 220 -0.39 10.96 9.50
C GLN A 220 1.01 10.33 9.53
N THR A 221 1.41 9.84 10.70
CA THR A 221 2.60 9.00 10.78
C THR A 221 2.32 7.63 10.15
N SER A 222 3.35 6.97 9.63
CA SER A 222 3.22 5.60 9.13
C SER A 222 2.74 4.63 10.21
N HIS A 223 3.07 4.92 11.48
CA HIS A 223 2.61 4.13 12.63
C HIS A 223 1.09 4.26 12.85
N ASP A 224 0.54 5.48 12.81
CA ASP A 224 -0.90 5.69 12.97
C ASP A 224 -1.69 4.98 11.85
N VAL A 225 -1.18 5.04 10.61
CA VAL A 225 -1.77 4.33 9.48
C VAL A 225 -1.73 2.82 9.70
N ALA A 226 -0.63 2.28 10.22
CA ALA A 226 -0.52 0.85 10.55
C ALA A 226 -1.52 0.43 11.63
N LEU A 227 -1.70 1.23 12.68
CA LEU A 227 -2.69 0.95 13.73
C LEU A 227 -4.11 0.94 13.17
N GLU A 228 -4.50 1.97 12.40
CA GLU A 228 -5.84 2.03 11.77
C GLU A 228 -6.06 0.87 10.78
N CYS A 229 -5.02 0.46 10.07
CA CYS A 229 -5.03 -0.69 9.17
C CYS A 229 -5.38 -1.99 9.92
N LEU A 230 -4.61 -2.31 10.94
CA LEU A 230 -4.76 -3.56 11.68
C LEU A 230 -6.09 -3.60 12.44
N GLU A 231 -6.50 -2.49 13.04
CA GLU A 231 -7.81 -2.39 13.70
C GLU A 231 -8.96 -2.58 12.70
N GLY A 232 -8.86 -1.99 11.50
CA GLY A 232 -9.86 -2.15 10.46
C GLY A 232 -9.98 -3.58 9.96
N PHE A 233 -8.85 -4.27 9.80
CA PHE A 233 -8.80 -5.66 9.38
C PHE A 233 -9.36 -6.62 10.46
N GLU A 234 -9.06 -6.37 11.73
CA GLU A 234 -9.66 -7.09 12.86
C GLU A 234 -11.19 -7.00 12.84
N LYS A 235 -11.72 -5.80 12.58
CA LYS A 235 -13.16 -5.52 12.48
C LYS A 235 -13.77 -5.98 11.14
N ASN A 236 -13.03 -6.67 10.30
CA ASN A 236 -13.45 -7.15 8.97
C ASN A 236 -14.05 -6.04 8.11
N ARG A 237 -13.45 -4.84 8.11
CA ARG A 237 -13.88 -3.74 7.26
C ARG A 237 -13.62 -4.04 5.78
N GLN A 238 -14.48 -3.55 4.89
CA GLN A 238 -14.30 -3.64 3.43
C GLN A 238 -13.14 -2.75 2.99
N PHE A 239 -13.11 -1.52 3.49
CA PHE A 239 -11.99 -0.61 3.34
C PHE A 239 -11.84 0.29 4.58
N VAL A 240 -10.67 0.90 4.73
CA VAL A 240 -10.37 1.85 5.79
C VAL A 240 -9.77 3.11 5.18
N ILE A 241 -10.44 4.25 5.38
CA ILE A 241 -9.88 5.57 5.10
C ILE A 241 -9.13 6.02 6.35
N CYS A 242 -7.80 6.17 6.24
CA CYS A 242 -6.95 6.58 7.35
C CYS A 242 -7.07 8.08 7.61
N GLY A 243 -7.14 8.45 8.89
CA GLY A 243 -7.23 9.83 9.35
C GLY A 243 -8.64 10.41 9.36
N ARG A 244 -8.97 11.10 10.46
CA ARG A 244 -10.30 11.72 10.62
C ARG A 244 -10.59 12.76 9.55
N GLY A 245 -9.60 13.61 9.21
CA GLY A 245 -9.74 14.62 8.16
C GLY A 245 -10.06 14.03 6.79
N ASN A 246 -9.41 12.94 6.43
CA ASN A 246 -9.65 12.23 5.17
C ASN A 246 -11.06 11.63 5.11
N ARG A 247 -11.56 11.09 6.22
CA ARG A 247 -12.94 10.59 6.31
C ARG A 247 -13.98 11.71 6.12
N VAL A 248 -13.75 12.87 6.73
CA VAL A 248 -14.60 14.05 6.54
C VAL A 248 -14.53 14.53 5.10
N LEU A 249 -13.34 14.63 4.51
CA LEU A 249 -13.17 15.03 3.11
C LEU A 249 -13.92 14.08 2.17
N ASN A 250 -13.78 12.77 2.36
CA ASN A 250 -14.51 11.78 1.54
C ASN A 250 -16.03 11.93 1.69
N PHE A 251 -16.51 12.15 2.91
CA PHE A 251 -17.94 12.38 3.14
C PHE A 251 -18.44 13.63 2.40
N VAL A 252 -17.73 14.74 2.49
CA VAL A 252 -18.09 15.99 1.79
C VAL A 252 -18.03 15.83 0.28
N THR A 253 -16.97 15.23 -0.25
CA THR A 253 -16.80 15.02 -1.70
C THR A 253 -17.83 14.05 -2.28
N GLY A 254 -18.40 13.17 -1.46
CA GLY A 254 -19.49 12.26 -1.85
C GLY A 254 -20.78 12.98 -2.27
N PHE A 255 -20.98 14.23 -1.83
CA PHE A 255 -22.11 15.08 -2.24
C PHE A 255 -21.77 16.01 -3.41
N MET A 256 -20.53 16.02 -3.87
CA MET A 256 -20.10 16.87 -4.98
C MET A 256 -20.30 16.18 -6.32
N THR A 257 -20.57 16.96 -7.36
CA THR A 257 -20.56 16.41 -8.74
C THR A 257 -19.15 15.99 -9.12
N ARG A 258 -19.00 14.98 -9.97
CA ARG A 258 -17.71 14.52 -10.48
C ARG A 258 -16.84 15.66 -11.05
N LYS A 259 -17.46 16.64 -11.73
CA LYS A 259 -16.78 17.84 -12.24
C LYS A 259 -16.25 18.73 -11.12
N ALA A 260 -17.02 18.90 -10.04
CA ALA A 260 -16.59 19.71 -8.90
C ALA A 260 -15.41 19.06 -8.17
N VAL A 261 -15.46 17.73 -7.96
CA VAL A 261 -14.34 16.97 -7.39
C VAL A 261 -13.09 17.10 -8.25
N LEU A 262 -13.20 16.92 -9.59
CA LEU A 262 -12.09 17.06 -10.51
C LEU A 262 -11.46 18.46 -10.45
N ASN A 263 -12.26 19.51 -10.41
CA ASN A 263 -11.77 20.87 -10.31
C ASN A 263 -11.08 21.15 -8.96
N PHE A 264 -11.60 20.59 -7.89
CA PHE A 264 -11.03 20.70 -6.54
C PHE A 264 -9.65 20.02 -6.49
N THR A 265 -9.58 18.75 -6.88
CA THR A 265 -8.33 17.97 -6.88
C THR A 265 -7.31 18.57 -7.86
N GLY A 266 -7.76 19.02 -9.03
CA GLY A 266 -6.90 19.67 -10.03
C GLY A 266 -6.28 20.97 -9.51
N LYS A 267 -7.04 21.84 -8.85
CA LYS A 267 -6.49 23.06 -8.23
C LYS A 267 -5.48 22.75 -7.12
N MET A 268 -5.74 21.70 -6.34
CA MET A 268 -4.85 21.29 -5.25
C MET A 268 -3.52 20.75 -5.81
N PHE A 269 -3.57 19.82 -6.76
CA PHE A 269 -2.38 19.18 -7.30
C PHE A 269 -1.59 20.09 -8.27
N LYS A 270 -2.25 21.03 -8.94
CA LYS A 270 -1.55 22.04 -9.78
C LYS A 270 -0.52 22.86 -9.00
N LYS A 271 -0.75 23.07 -7.70
CA LYS A 271 0.21 23.77 -6.83
C LYS A 271 1.44 22.93 -6.48
N ILE A 272 1.35 21.61 -6.61
CA ILE A 272 2.40 20.66 -6.23
C ILE A 272 3.18 20.19 -7.45
N ALA A 273 2.49 19.92 -8.53
CA ALA A 273 3.02 19.15 -9.68
C ALA A 273 2.59 19.70 -11.05
N GLY A 274 1.98 20.88 -11.10
CA GLY A 274 1.58 21.58 -12.33
C GLY A 274 2.50 22.70 -12.76
#